data_af496712d3d5e7afce5d2a43ea252ede
#
_entry.id   af496712d3d5e7afce5d2a43ea252ede
#
_cell.length_a   1.000
_cell.length_b   1.000
_cell.length_c   1.000
_cell.angle_alpha   90.00
_cell.angle_beta   90.00
_cell.angle_gamma   90.00
#
_symmetry.space_group_name_H-M   'P 1'
#
loop_
_entity.id
_entity.type
_entity.pdbx_description
1 polymer ?
#
loop_
_entity_poly.entity_id
_entity_poly.type
_entity_poly.pdbx_seq_one_letter_code
_entity_poly.pdbx_strand_id
1 'polypeptide(L)'
;RLQDPKNRQNSVEIDISNIESKKLADLWYLKQQEVLRKSREVYEWALGRGIAKEQARAALPEGLTGTTLYMAGTLRSWIHYCQLRMANGTQKEHQEIAELCWDIIGTHFPSVIKAFED
;
A
#
# COMPACT_ATOMS: atom_id res chain seq x y z
N ARG A 1 -5.75 -9.41 -5.47
CA ARG A 1 -6.52 -10.11 -4.41
C ARG A 1 -8.01 -9.94 -4.62
N LEU A 2 -8.79 -10.84 -4.06
CA LEU A 2 -10.25 -10.81 -4.08
C LEU A 2 -10.78 -10.35 -2.71
N GLN A 3 -12.01 -9.86 -2.70
CA GLN A 3 -12.69 -9.52 -1.46
C GLN A 3 -12.93 -10.79 -0.63
N ASP A 4 -12.58 -10.74 0.65
CA ASP A 4 -12.95 -11.81 1.60
C ASP A 4 -14.49 -11.80 1.80
N PRO A 5 -15.19 -12.92 1.56
CA PRO A 5 -16.64 -12.96 1.69
C PRO A 5 -17.14 -12.83 3.14
N LYS A 6 -16.29 -13.10 4.12
CA LYS A 6 -16.62 -13.08 5.56
C LYS A 6 -16.18 -11.81 6.26
N ASN A 7 -15.09 -11.21 5.80
CA ASN A 7 -14.52 -10.00 6.41
C ASN A 7 -14.27 -8.93 5.34
N ARG A 8 -15.06 -7.87 5.33
CA ARG A 8 -14.96 -6.78 4.34
C ARG A 8 -13.66 -5.99 4.42
N GLN A 9 -12.92 -6.08 5.52
CA GLN A 9 -11.62 -5.42 5.70
C GLN A 9 -10.45 -6.31 5.28
N ASN A 10 -10.71 -7.58 4.97
CA ASN A 10 -9.71 -8.54 4.57
C ASN A 10 -9.77 -8.81 3.06
N SER A 11 -8.68 -9.38 2.52
CA SER A 11 -8.58 -9.81 1.13
C SER A 11 -7.96 -11.20 1.05
N VAL A 12 -8.36 -11.96 0.06
CA VAL A 12 -7.79 -13.29 -0.23
C VAL A 12 -6.92 -13.24 -1.47
N GLU A 13 -5.83 -14.00 -1.46
CA GLU A 13 -4.94 -14.10 -2.61
C GLU A 13 -5.67 -14.67 -3.81
N ILE A 14 -5.34 -14.19 -5.00
CA ILE A 14 -5.83 -14.77 -6.25
C ILE A 14 -5.05 -16.04 -6.51
N ASP A 15 -5.76 -17.15 -6.68
CA ASP A 15 -5.15 -18.40 -7.12
C ASP A 15 -4.75 -18.29 -8.60
N ILE A 16 -3.46 -18.00 -8.83
CA ILE A 16 -2.89 -17.87 -10.18
C ILE A 16 -2.78 -19.22 -10.94
N SER A 17 -2.97 -20.35 -10.26
CA SER A 17 -3.05 -21.66 -10.90
C SER A 17 -4.39 -21.87 -11.60
N ASN A 18 -5.43 -21.16 -11.15
CA ASN A 18 -6.75 -21.15 -11.77
C ASN A 18 -6.76 -20.15 -12.94
N ILE A 19 -7.08 -20.66 -14.15
CA ILE A 19 -7.05 -19.86 -15.38
C ILE A 19 -8.02 -18.66 -15.33
N GLU A 20 -9.21 -18.83 -14.77
CA GLU A 20 -10.19 -17.73 -14.68
C GLU A 20 -9.75 -16.65 -13.70
N SER A 21 -9.22 -17.05 -12.55
CA SER A 21 -8.68 -16.13 -11.55
C SER A 21 -7.49 -15.36 -12.10
N LYS A 22 -6.62 -16.02 -12.87
CA LYS A 22 -5.50 -15.38 -13.56
C LYS A 22 -5.98 -14.36 -14.60
N LYS A 23 -6.95 -14.72 -15.45
CA LYS A 23 -7.55 -13.79 -16.42
C LYS A 23 -8.15 -12.56 -15.76
N LEU A 24 -8.80 -12.73 -14.61
CA LEU A 24 -9.35 -11.62 -13.84
C LEU A 24 -8.24 -10.71 -13.31
N ALA A 25 -7.15 -11.27 -12.80
CA ALA A 25 -5.99 -10.49 -12.35
C ALA A 25 -5.36 -9.69 -13.49
N ASP A 26 -5.15 -10.32 -14.66
CA ASP A 26 -4.59 -9.68 -15.84
C ASP A 26 -5.51 -8.55 -16.35
N LEU A 27 -6.82 -8.80 -16.39
CA LEU A 27 -7.81 -7.79 -16.79
C LEU A 27 -7.82 -6.61 -15.80
N TRP A 28 -7.75 -6.89 -14.49
CA TRP A 28 -7.65 -5.84 -13.47
C TRP A 28 -6.41 -4.98 -13.65
N TYR A 29 -5.26 -5.61 -13.89
CA TYR A 29 -4.02 -4.89 -14.20
C TYR A 29 -4.17 -3.96 -15.42
N LEU A 30 -4.74 -4.45 -16.52
CA LEU A 30 -4.99 -3.65 -17.73
C LEU A 30 -5.90 -2.46 -17.44
N LYS A 31 -6.95 -2.63 -16.62
CA LYS A 31 -7.84 -1.53 -16.22
C LYS A 31 -7.12 -0.46 -15.40
N GLN A 32 -6.20 -0.85 -14.53
CA GLN A 32 -5.35 0.10 -13.80
C GLN A 32 -4.43 0.88 -14.77
N GLN A 33 -3.85 0.20 -15.77
CA GLN A 33 -3.02 0.87 -16.79
C GLN A 33 -3.80 1.88 -17.63
N GLU A 34 -5.06 1.59 -17.98
CA GLU A 34 -5.95 2.55 -18.65
C GLU A 34 -6.12 3.83 -17.81
N VAL A 35 -6.39 3.70 -16.52
CA VAL A 35 -6.54 4.84 -15.59
C VAL A 35 -5.24 5.63 -15.49
N LEU A 36 -4.11 4.96 -15.30
CA LEU A 36 -2.79 5.60 -15.21
C LEU A 36 -2.46 6.40 -16.49
N ARG A 37 -2.68 5.81 -17.66
CA ARG A 37 -2.42 6.47 -18.93
C ARG A 37 -3.28 7.74 -19.06
N LYS A 38 -4.58 7.63 -18.77
CA LYS A 38 -5.49 8.78 -18.87
C LYS A 38 -5.16 9.88 -17.86
N SER A 39 -4.82 9.51 -16.65
CA SER A 39 -4.39 10.45 -15.60
C SER A 39 -3.11 11.19 -16.01
N ARG A 40 -2.14 10.48 -16.57
CA ARG A 40 -0.90 11.09 -17.09
C ARG A 40 -1.18 12.07 -18.23
N GLU A 41 -2.00 11.70 -19.21
CA GLU A 41 -2.40 12.59 -20.28
C GLU A 41 -3.00 13.91 -19.75
N VAL A 42 -3.92 13.81 -18.77
CA VAL A 42 -4.56 14.98 -18.18
C VAL A 42 -3.55 15.83 -17.40
N TYR A 43 -2.66 15.19 -16.64
CA TYR A 43 -1.62 15.86 -15.88
C TYR A 43 -0.65 16.63 -16.80
N GLU A 44 -0.15 15.98 -17.86
CA GLU A 44 0.77 16.59 -18.82
C GLU A 44 0.10 17.72 -19.60
N TRP A 45 -1.19 17.54 -19.99
CA TRP A 45 -1.98 18.60 -20.60
C TRP A 45 -2.11 19.83 -19.70
N ALA A 46 -2.39 19.61 -18.40
CA ALA A 46 -2.51 20.70 -17.44
C ALA A 46 -1.20 21.50 -17.30
N LEU A 47 -0.06 20.78 -17.18
CA LEU A 47 1.26 21.42 -17.12
C LEU A 47 1.57 22.20 -18.42
N GLY A 48 1.24 21.65 -19.58
CA GLY A 48 1.42 22.31 -20.88
C GLY A 48 0.55 23.58 -21.07
N ARG A 49 -0.48 23.74 -20.22
CA ARG A 49 -1.35 24.95 -20.17
C ARG A 49 -0.97 25.91 -19.06
N GLY A 50 0.13 25.67 -18.36
CA GLY A 50 0.60 26.52 -17.28
C GLY A 50 -0.16 26.37 -15.96
N ILE A 51 -0.94 25.30 -15.80
CA ILE A 51 -1.58 24.97 -14.51
C ILE A 51 -0.48 24.57 -13.52
N ALA A 52 -0.53 25.13 -12.31
CA ALA A 52 0.46 24.84 -11.28
C ALA A 52 0.49 23.36 -10.94
N LYS A 53 1.68 22.82 -10.66
CA LYS A 53 1.89 21.39 -10.39
C LYS A 53 0.98 20.83 -9.28
N GLU A 54 0.81 21.59 -8.20
CA GLU A 54 -0.05 21.22 -7.08
C GLU A 54 -1.52 21.09 -7.48
N GLN A 55 -1.98 21.87 -8.46
CA GLN A 55 -3.33 21.76 -8.99
C GLN A 55 -3.44 20.62 -10.02
N ALA A 56 -2.45 20.46 -10.89
CA ALA A 56 -2.42 19.40 -11.89
C ALA A 56 -2.39 18.00 -11.24
N ARG A 57 -1.77 17.85 -10.06
CA ARG A 57 -1.71 16.60 -9.28
C ARG A 57 -3.10 16.07 -8.87
N ALA A 58 -4.12 16.90 -8.86
CA ALA A 58 -5.49 16.43 -8.61
C ALA A 58 -6.00 15.40 -9.63
N ALA A 59 -5.39 15.34 -10.82
CA ALA A 59 -5.71 14.33 -11.84
C ALA A 59 -5.05 12.96 -11.58
N LEU A 60 -4.09 12.86 -10.65
CA LEU A 60 -3.35 11.62 -10.39
C LEU A 60 -4.10 10.73 -9.40
N PRO A 61 -4.27 9.42 -9.70
CA PRO A 61 -4.91 8.49 -8.78
C PRO A 61 -3.99 8.23 -7.58
N GLU A 62 -4.44 8.53 -6.39
CA GLU A 62 -3.65 8.40 -5.15
C GLU A 62 -3.14 6.97 -4.92
N GLY A 63 -3.99 5.97 -5.12
CA GLY A 63 -3.65 4.56 -4.93
C GLY A 63 -2.69 3.96 -5.96
N LEU A 64 -2.38 4.69 -7.04
CA LEU A 64 -1.48 4.25 -8.12
C LEU A 64 -0.29 5.20 -8.31
N THR A 65 -0.14 6.19 -7.44
CA THR A 65 0.93 7.21 -7.52
C THR A 65 1.96 6.92 -6.44
N GLY A 66 3.18 6.60 -6.87
CA GLY A 66 4.31 6.42 -5.95
C GLY A 66 4.63 7.71 -5.21
N THR A 67 4.87 7.59 -3.90
CA THR A 67 5.29 8.71 -3.07
C THR A 67 6.37 8.27 -2.09
N THR A 68 7.17 9.23 -1.63
CA THR A 68 8.14 9.02 -0.56
C THR A 68 7.80 9.99 0.56
N LEU A 69 7.69 9.47 1.77
CA LEU A 69 7.45 10.29 2.96
C LEU A 69 8.37 9.87 4.09
N TYR A 70 8.67 10.83 4.95
CA TYR A 70 9.47 10.64 6.14
C TYR A 70 8.59 10.87 7.37
N MET A 71 8.64 9.92 8.30
CA MET A 71 7.91 10.01 9.55
C MET A 71 8.86 9.90 10.72
N ALA A 72 8.72 10.77 11.71
CA ALA A 72 9.40 10.70 13.00
C ALA A 72 8.38 10.36 14.09
N GLY A 73 8.81 9.56 15.05
CA GLY A 73 7.98 9.18 16.19
C GLY A 73 8.81 8.59 17.31
N THR A 74 8.24 8.48 18.51
CA THR A 74 8.87 7.79 19.62
C THR A 74 8.93 6.28 19.35
N LEU A 75 9.88 5.58 19.94
CA LEU A 75 9.96 4.12 19.86
C LEU A 75 8.64 3.46 20.28
N ARG A 76 8.00 3.96 21.34
CA ARG A 76 6.69 3.48 21.81
C ARG A 76 5.60 3.61 20.71
N SER A 77 5.58 4.73 20.00
CA SER A 77 4.63 4.95 18.89
C SER A 77 4.86 3.98 17.75
N TRP A 78 6.11 3.72 17.40
CA TRP A 78 6.47 2.75 16.36
C TRP A 78 6.14 1.32 16.73
N ILE A 79 6.37 0.91 17.99
CA ILE A 79 5.96 -0.41 18.50
C ILE A 79 4.45 -0.56 18.39
N HIS A 80 3.69 0.42 18.86
CA HIS A 80 2.23 0.41 18.78
C HIS A 80 1.72 0.34 17.34
N TYR A 81 2.33 1.11 16.43
CA TYR A 81 2.04 1.06 15.01
C TYR A 81 2.24 -0.35 14.44
N CYS A 82 3.39 -0.98 14.70
CA CYS A 82 3.69 -2.32 14.21
C CYS A 82 2.67 -3.34 14.74
N GLN A 83 2.42 -3.37 16.04
CA GLN A 83 1.45 -4.27 16.67
C GLN A 83 0.05 -4.13 16.06
N LEU A 84 -0.39 -2.89 15.81
CA LEU A 84 -1.70 -2.61 15.25
C LEU A 84 -1.79 -3.00 13.76
N ARG A 85 -0.74 -2.76 12.98
CA ARG A 85 -0.75 -2.92 11.53
C ARG A 85 -0.25 -4.26 11.02
N MET A 86 0.47 -5.01 11.82
CA MET A 86 0.76 -6.44 11.56
C MET A 86 -0.44 -7.32 11.89
N ALA A 87 -1.45 -6.80 12.58
CA ALA A 87 -2.65 -7.55 12.95
C ALA A 87 -3.51 -7.91 11.73
N ASN A 88 -4.23 -9.03 11.86
CA ASN A 88 -5.16 -9.52 10.85
C ASN A 88 -6.26 -8.49 10.53
N GLY A 89 -6.59 -8.31 9.26
CA GLY A 89 -7.56 -7.30 8.78
C GLY A 89 -6.92 -5.98 8.32
N THR A 90 -5.61 -5.84 8.45
CA THR A 90 -4.86 -4.74 7.81
C THR A 90 -4.63 -5.07 6.32
N GLN A 91 -4.66 -4.06 5.46
CA GLN A 91 -4.28 -4.21 4.05
C GLN A 91 -2.85 -4.79 3.96
N LYS A 92 -2.66 -5.79 3.11
CA LYS A 92 -1.41 -6.58 3.09
C LYS A 92 -0.16 -5.73 2.83
N GLU A 93 -0.23 -4.78 1.90
CA GLU A 93 0.88 -3.88 1.60
C GLU A 93 1.28 -3.04 2.84
N HIS A 94 0.31 -2.65 3.66
CA HIS A 94 0.56 -1.94 4.90
C HIS A 94 1.10 -2.87 5.99
N GLN A 95 0.63 -4.10 6.01
CA GLN A 95 1.12 -5.15 6.91
C GLN A 95 2.61 -5.44 6.65
N GLU A 96 3.00 -5.63 5.38
CA GLU A 96 4.39 -5.83 4.97
C GLU A 96 5.31 -4.66 5.39
N ILE A 97 4.84 -3.42 5.27
CA ILE A 97 5.59 -2.25 5.75
C ILE A 97 5.75 -2.28 7.28
N ALA A 98 4.70 -2.66 8.01
CA ALA A 98 4.75 -2.75 9.46
C ALA A 98 5.71 -3.86 9.94
N GLU A 99 5.75 -5.00 9.23
CA GLU A 99 6.69 -6.11 9.47
C GLU A 99 8.14 -5.65 9.26
N LEU A 100 8.42 -4.95 8.15
CA LEU A 100 9.74 -4.38 7.90
C LEU A 100 10.17 -3.37 8.99
N CYS A 101 9.24 -2.55 9.46
CA CYS A 101 9.50 -1.63 10.57
C CYS A 101 9.82 -2.40 11.87
N TRP A 102 9.10 -3.50 12.14
CA TRP A 102 9.34 -4.36 13.31
C TRP A 102 10.71 -5.00 13.27
N ASP A 103 11.15 -5.50 12.13
CA ASP A 103 12.48 -6.07 11.93
C ASP A 103 13.60 -5.06 12.18
N ILE A 104 13.41 -3.82 11.73
CA ILE A 104 14.36 -2.72 11.99
C ILE A 104 14.42 -2.42 13.49
N ILE A 105 13.27 -2.35 14.17
CA ILE A 105 13.23 -2.17 15.64
C ILE A 105 13.98 -3.31 16.33
N GLY A 106 13.76 -4.55 15.91
CA GLY A 106 14.46 -5.72 16.46
C GLY A 106 15.97 -5.66 16.29
N THR A 107 16.44 -5.18 15.14
CA THR A 107 17.86 -5.01 14.87
C THR A 107 18.53 -3.97 15.78
N HIS A 108 17.86 -2.85 16.03
CA HIS A 108 18.42 -1.74 16.82
C HIS A 108 18.08 -1.82 18.31
N PHE A 109 16.98 -2.46 18.67
CA PHE A 109 16.47 -2.57 20.03
C PHE A 109 16.05 -4.02 20.36
N PRO A 110 16.96 -5.00 20.35
CA PRO A 110 16.61 -6.42 20.51
C PRO A 110 15.91 -6.74 21.84
N SER A 111 16.20 -5.98 22.89
CA SER A 111 15.53 -6.13 24.19
C SER A 111 14.03 -5.79 24.14
N VAL A 112 13.64 -4.92 23.21
CA VAL A 112 12.22 -4.57 22.99
C VAL A 112 11.49 -5.77 22.40
N ILE A 113 12.03 -6.34 21.32
CA ILE A 113 11.39 -7.51 20.67
C ILE A 113 11.23 -8.65 21.65
N LYS A 114 12.30 -8.97 22.40
CA LYS A 114 12.29 -10.04 23.43
C LYS A 114 11.18 -9.85 24.48
N ALA A 115 10.83 -8.61 24.82
CA ALA A 115 9.77 -8.32 25.79
C ALA A 115 8.35 -8.55 25.23
N PHE A 116 8.20 -8.80 23.93
CA PHE A 116 6.92 -9.10 23.27
C PHE A 116 6.80 -10.54 22.74
N GLU A 117 7.88 -11.34 22.87
CA GLU A 117 7.90 -12.77 22.53
C GLU A 117 7.53 -13.68 23.71
N ASP A 118 7.55 -13.15 24.93
CA ASP A 118 7.12 -13.82 26.17
C ASP A 118 5.61 -13.57 26.44
#